data_bb39ff352a130cf6445f064b71bdec16
#
_entry.id   bb39ff352a130cf6445f064b71bdec16
#
_cell.length_a   1.000
_cell.length_b   1.000
_cell.length_c   1.000
_cell.angle_alpha   90.00
_cell.angle_beta   90.00
_cell.angle_gamma   90.00
#
_symmetry.space_group_name_H-M   'P 1'
#
loop_
_entity.id
_entity.type
_entity.pdbx_description
1 polymer ?
#
loop_
_entity_poly.entity_id
_entity_poly.type
_entity_poly.pdbx_seq_one_letter_code
_entity_poly.pdbx_strand_id
1 'polypeptide(L)'
;THSVGSIIYKKLPAGTVRFKCTAGLASTDHGGRVRFYVSNQPVTKFAGKGKQEIAEGPHAIPNSAVVLPHVARKALVDMNAGEACIQAIGGVNQEGALMALNYMHDANVVDQLIEEFSKMKDSVVKQRVAKTLIRLANQEKDYDGETWWSTRPDTRGPYYYPTAWEKTEKISKVLVSAAKNGSAELRYV
;
A
#
# COMPACT_ATOMS: atom_id res chain seq x y z
N THR A 1 -0.54 -19.10 -7.65
CA THR A 1 -0.81 -18.08 -8.69
C THR A 1 0.51 -17.57 -9.22
N HIS A 2 0.76 -17.81 -10.51
CA HIS A 2 1.99 -17.34 -11.14
C HIS A 2 1.75 -15.90 -11.63
N SER A 3 2.60 -14.98 -11.21
CA SER A 3 2.58 -13.61 -11.71
C SER A 3 3.43 -13.49 -12.95
N VAL A 4 2.90 -12.84 -13.98
CA VAL A 4 3.67 -12.42 -15.15
C VAL A 4 4.19 -11.01 -14.85
N GLY A 5 5.51 -10.86 -14.83
CA GLY A 5 6.16 -9.56 -14.69
C GLY A 5 6.76 -9.13 -16.03
N SER A 6 6.64 -7.85 -16.36
CA SER A 6 7.33 -7.26 -17.50
C SER A 6 8.01 -5.95 -17.12
N ILE A 7 9.19 -5.72 -17.69
CA ILE A 7 9.89 -4.43 -17.63
C ILE A 7 9.99 -3.92 -19.06
N ILE A 8 9.44 -2.73 -19.31
CA ILE A 8 9.42 -2.14 -20.66
C ILE A 8 10.30 -0.89 -20.64
N TYR A 9 11.35 -0.90 -21.44
CA TYR A 9 12.16 0.28 -21.70
C TYR A 9 11.62 0.98 -22.96
N LYS A 10 10.99 2.13 -22.81
CA LYS A 10 10.39 2.86 -23.94
C LYS A 10 11.44 3.40 -24.92
N LYS A 11 12.63 3.66 -24.42
CA LYS A 11 13.74 4.15 -25.25
C LYS A 11 15.07 3.70 -24.64
N LEU A 12 15.88 3.04 -25.43
CA LEU A 12 17.26 2.75 -25.04
C LEU A 12 18.15 3.95 -25.38
N PRO A 13 19.21 4.23 -24.60
CA PRO A 13 20.19 5.25 -24.93
C PRO A 13 20.78 5.03 -26.32
N ALA A 14 21.08 6.12 -27.03
CA ALA A 14 21.74 6.04 -28.32
C ALA A 14 23.11 5.33 -28.19
N GLY A 15 23.42 4.42 -29.14
CA GLY A 15 24.66 3.64 -29.10
C GLY A 15 24.60 2.38 -28.22
N THR A 16 23.46 2.01 -27.66
CA THR A 16 23.30 0.74 -26.94
C THR A 16 23.53 -0.44 -27.87
N VAL A 17 24.63 -1.18 -27.65
CA VAL A 17 25.02 -2.36 -28.46
C VAL A 17 24.83 -3.68 -27.70
N ARG A 18 24.61 -3.62 -26.41
CA ARG A 18 24.43 -4.82 -25.55
C ARG A 18 23.41 -4.55 -24.42
N PHE A 19 22.53 -5.49 -24.25
CA PHE A 19 21.68 -5.59 -23.07
C PHE A 19 22.14 -6.77 -22.22
N LYS A 20 22.33 -6.55 -20.92
CA LYS A 20 22.67 -7.60 -19.96
C LYS A 20 21.67 -7.53 -18.81
N CYS A 21 21.06 -8.65 -18.49
CA CYS A 21 20.22 -8.80 -17.30
C CYS A 21 20.55 -10.09 -16.59
N THR A 22 20.28 -10.11 -15.28
CA THR A 22 20.28 -11.33 -14.48
C THR A 22 18.85 -11.58 -14.05
N ALA A 23 18.37 -12.78 -14.29
CA ALA A 23 17.04 -13.20 -13.91
C ALA A 23 17.15 -14.48 -13.09
N GLY A 24 16.36 -14.60 -12.05
CA GLY A 24 16.38 -15.76 -11.15
C GLY A 24 15.00 -16.04 -10.55
N LEU A 25 14.87 -17.20 -9.95
CA LEU A 25 13.72 -17.60 -9.15
C LEU A 25 14.01 -17.32 -7.68
N ALA A 26 13.05 -16.78 -6.97
CA ALA A 26 13.16 -16.52 -5.53
C ALA A 26 13.11 -17.82 -4.71
N SER A 27 12.50 -18.90 -5.25
CA SER A 27 12.46 -20.22 -4.63
C SER A 27 12.36 -21.33 -5.69
N THR A 28 13.01 -22.45 -5.43
CA THR A 28 12.99 -23.64 -6.29
C THR A 28 12.12 -24.76 -5.71
N ASP A 29 11.48 -24.56 -4.57
CA ASP A 29 10.84 -25.61 -3.76
C ASP A 29 9.66 -26.31 -4.41
N HIS A 30 9.14 -25.78 -5.52
CA HIS A 30 7.95 -26.31 -6.19
C HIS A 30 8.19 -26.74 -7.63
N GLY A 31 9.43 -26.91 -8.06
CA GLY A 31 9.75 -27.41 -9.40
C GLY A 31 9.21 -26.57 -10.56
N GLY A 32 8.92 -25.31 -10.31
CA GLY A 32 8.37 -24.39 -11.29
C GLY A 32 9.33 -24.10 -12.44
N ARG A 33 8.81 -24.00 -13.67
CA ARG A 33 9.57 -23.54 -14.83
C ARG A 33 9.23 -22.12 -15.14
N VAL A 34 10.26 -21.27 -15.29
CA VAL A 34 10.13 -19.88 -15.71
C VAL A 34 10.76 -19.71 -17.06
N ARG A 35 10.10 -18.96 -17.93
CA ARG A 35 10.62 -18.61 -19.24
C ARG A 35 10.78 -17.10 -19.32
N PHE A 36 12.00 -16.69 -19.66
CA PHE A 36 12.34 -15.27 -19.84
C PHE A 36 12.32 -14.93 -21.32
N TYR A 37 11.73 -13.80 -21.63
CA TYR A 37 11.67 -13.27 -23.00
C TYR A 37 12.33 -11.90 -23.04
N VAL A 38 13.15 -11.68 -24.06
CA VAL A 38 13.65 -10.36 -24.43
C VAL A 38 13.13 -10.07 -25.83
N SER A 39 12.43 -8.96 -26.01
CA SER A 39 11.80 -8.62 -27.27
C SER A 39 11.93 -7.12 -27.54
N ASN A 40 12.09 -6.75 -28.79
CA ASN A 40 12.04 -5.37 -29.26
C ASN A 40 10.61 -4.92 -29.63
N GLN A 41 9.64 -5.82 -29.48
CA GLN A 41 8.22 -5.57 -29.68
C GLN A 41 7.47 -5.85 -28.37
N PRO A 42 6.30 -5.22 -28.15
CA PRO A 42 5.44 -5.58 -27.05
C PRO A 42 5.14 -7.09 -27.08
N VAL A 43 5.46 -7.79 -26.01
CA VAL A 43 5.15 -9.22 -25.90
C VAL A 43 3.67 -9.35 -25.53
N THR A 44 2.84 -9.57 -26.53
CA THR A 44 1.39 -9.72 -26.36
C THR A 44 0.94 -11.17 -26.17
N LYS A 45 1.83 -12.14 -26.52
CA LYS A 45 1.56 -13.57 -26.34
C LYS A 45 2.82 -14.29 -25.89
N PHE A 46 2.70 -15.07 -24.83
CA PHE A 46 3.75 -15.95 -24.37
C PHE A 46 3.49 -17.36 -24.94
N ALA A 47 4.44 -17.87 -25.75
CA ALA A 47 4.35 -19.24 -26.24
C ALA A 47 4.68 -20.21 -25.10
N GLY A 48 3.70 -20.90 -24.58
CA GLY A 48 3.79 -22.01 -23.63
C GLY A 48 2.89 -23.15 -24.06
N LYS A 49 3.08 -24.36 -23.51
CA LYS A 49 2.08 -25.41 -23.60
C LYS A 49 0.86 -24.99 -22.76
N GLY A 50 -0.10 -24.41 -23.43
CA GLY A 50 -1.26 -23.74 -22.87
C GLY A 50 -1.23 -22.27 -23.29
N LYS A 51 -2.16 -21.89 -24.13
CA LYS A 51 -2.43 -20.48 -24.46
C LYS A 51 -2.85 -19.79 -23.17
N GLN A 52 -1.94 -19.11 -22.50
CA GLN A 52 -2.33 -18.13 -21.52
C GLN A 52 -2.70 -16.87 -22.31
N GLU A 53 -3.94 -16.77 -22.70
CA GLU A 53 -4.50 -15.49 -23.11
C GLU A 53 -4.39 -14.56 -21.92
N ILE A 54 -3.84 -13.38 -22.13
CA ILE A 54 -3.88 -12.32 -21.12
C ILE A 54 -5.36 -12.00 -20.97
N ALA A 55 -5.94 -12.39 -19.84
CA ALA A 55 -7.34 -12.21 -19.59
C ALA A 55 -7.70 -10.72 -19.73
N GLU A 56 -8.80 -10.46 -20.42
CA GLU A 56 -9.45 -9.15 -20.36
C GLU A 56 -9.93 -8.93 -18.91
N GLY A 57 -9.81 -7.72 -18.39
CA GLY A 57 -10.31 -7.39 -17.06
C GLY A 57 -9.25 -6.75 -16.15
N PRO A 58 -9.48 -6.78 -14.82
CA PRO A 58 -8.64 -6.05 -13.84
C PRO A 58 -7.16 -6.45 -13.85
N HIS A 59 -6.83 -7.61 -14.39
CA HIS A 59 -5.46 -8.12 -14.48
C HIS A 59 -4.84 -8.01 -15.88
N ALA A 60 -5.57 -7.43 -16.84
CA ALA A 60 -5.03 -7.13 -18.16
C ALA A 60 -3.93 -6.08 -18.08
N ILE A 61 -2.86 -6.24 -18.89
CA ILE A 61 -1.72 -5.34 -18.89
C ILE A 61 -1.78 -4.45 -20.15
N PRO A 62 -1.60 -3.12 -19.99
CA PRO A 62 -1.59 -2.34 -18.76
C PRO A 62 -3.00 -2.03 -18.24
N ASN A 63 -3.25 -2.23 -16.96
CA ASN A 63 -4.51 -1.87 -16.34
C ASN A 63 -4.35 -0.63 -15.45
N SER A 64 -4.62 0.55 -15.99
CA SER A 64 -4.50 1.81 -15.27
C SER A 64 -5.49 1.93 -14.11
N ALA A 65 -6.67 1.31 -14.22
CA ALA A 65 -7.67 1.34 -13.15
C ALA A 65 -7.20 0.65 -11.86
N VAL A 66 -6.34 -0.37 -11.97
CA VAL A 66 -5.75 -1.05 -10.81
C VAL A 66 -4.46 -0.37 -10.34
N VAL A 67 -3.61 0.04 -11.29
CA VAL A 67 -2.26 0.53 -10.99
C VAL A 67 -2.27 2.00 -10.53
N LEU A 68 -3.07 2.84 -11.19
CA LEU A 68 -3.07 4.29 -10.96
C LEU A 68 -3.41 4.68 -9.51
N PRO A 69 -4.45 4.14 -8.87
CA PRO A 69 -4.75 4.46 -7.48
C PRO A 69 -3.61 4.07 -6.53
N HIS A 70 -2.93 2.95 -6.80
CA HIS A 70 -1.80 2.49 -6.00
C HIS A 70 -0.60 3.44 -6.12
N VAL A 71 -0.26 3.85 -7.35
CA VAL A 71 0.83 4.80 -7.62
C VAL A 71 0.52 6.18 -7.03
N ALA A 72 -0.73 6.65 -7.18
CA ALA A 72 -1.16 7.93 -6.62
C ALA A 72 -1.04 7.95 -5.09
N ARG A 73 -1.49 6.88 -4.42
CA ARG A 73 -1.35 6.73 -2.97
C ARG A 73 0.13 6.78 -2.55
N LYS A 74 0.98 6.02 -3.23
CA LYS A 74 2.42 6.03 -2.94
C LYS A 74 3.01 7.43 -3.13
N ALA A 75 2.66 8.13 -4.19
CA ALA A 75 3.13 9.50 -4.42
C ALA A 75 2.70 10.46 -3.30
N LEU A 76 1.45 10.38 -2.82
CA LEU A 76 0.97 11.19 -1.69
C LEU A 76 1.79 10.92 -0.41
N VAL A 77 2.13 9.65 -0.14
CA VAL A 77 2.97 9.28 1.01
C VAL A 77 4.39 9.81 0.84
N ASP A 78 5.00 9.60 -0.33
CA ASP A 78 6.39 10.03 -0.61
C ASP A 78 6.56 11.56 -0.56
N MET A 79 5.50 12.30 -0.91
CA MET A 79 5.47 13.79 -0.81
C MET A 79 5.08 14.30 0.58
N ASN A 80 4.76 13.40 1.52
CA ASN A 80 4.17 13.72 2.83
C ASN A 80 2.97 14.68 2.73
N ALA A 81 2.06 14.41 1.78
CA ALA A 81 0.90 15.25 1.48
C ALA A 81 -0.24 15.08 2.53
N GLY A 82 0.11 15.00 3.81
CA GLY A 82 -0.83 14.72 4.91
C GLY A 82 -1.94 15.74 5.03
N GLU A 83 -1.62 17.03 4.95
CA GLU A 83 -2.61 18.12 5.02
C GLU A 83 -3.66 18.01 3.91
N ALA A 84 -3.23 17.79 2.67
CA ALA A 84 -4.14 17.62 1.54
C ALA A 84 -5.03 16.37 1.71
N CYS A 85 -4.48 15.30 2.26
CA CYS A 85 -5.25 14.08 2.56
C CYS A 85 -6.29 14.34 3.67
N ILE A 86 -5.93 15.09 4.71
CA ILE A 86 -6.86 15.46 5.80
C ILE A 86 -8.01 16.34 5.25
N GLN A 87 -7.70 17.31 4.41
CA GLN A 87 -8.70 18.17 3.76
C GLN A 87 -9.66 17.39 2.84
N ALA A 88 -9.24 16.27 2.30
CA ALA A 88 -10.08 15.41 1.46
C ALA A 88 -11.04 14.51 2.25
N ILE A 89 -10.95 14.47 3.57
CA ILE A 89 -11.85 13.67 4.44
C ILE A 89 -13.26 14.25 4.34
N GLY A 90 -14.25 13.36 4.16
CA GLY A 90 -15.65 13.76 3.94
C GLY A 90 -16.00 14.06 2.47
N GLY A 91 -15.02 14.12 1.58
CA GLY A 91 -15.19 14.32 0.13
C GLY A 91 -15.15 13.05 -0.68
N VAL A 92 -15.24 13.21 -2.00
CA VAL A 92 -15.25 12.09 -2.97
C VAL A 92 -13.95 11.28 -2.97
N ASN A 93 -12.84 11.87 -2.56
CA ASN A 93 -11.52 11.24 -2.52
C ASN A 93 -11.15 10.70 -1.13
N GLN A 94 -12.09 10.69 -0.19
CA GLN A 94 -11.85 10.30 1.20
C GLN A 94 -11.14 8.93 1.33
N GLU A 95 -11.59 7.93 0.57
CA GLU A 95 -11.04 6.58 0.69
C GLU A 95 -9.55 6.54 0.32
N GLY A 96 -9.19 7.15 -0.80
CA GLY A 96 -7.79 7.25 -1.24
C GLY A 96 -6.94 8.06 -0.26
N ALA A 97 -7.47 9.14 0.29
CA ALA A 97 -6.81 9.98 1.28
C ALA A 97 -6.54 9.22 2.59
N LEU A 98 -7.54 8.52 3.14
CA LEU A 98 -7.37 7.69 4.34
C LEU A 98 -6.39 6.53 4.10
N MET A 99 -6.42 5.93 2.91
CA MET A 99 -5.44 4.91 2.53
C MET A 99 -4.01 5.45 2.49
N ALA A 100 -3.79 6.69 2.05
CA ALA A 100 -2.48 7.32 2.09
C ALA A 100 -2.06 7.65 3.52
N LEU A 101 -2.96 8.26 4.30
CA LEU A 101 -2.71 8.60 5.71
C LEU A 101 -2.30 7.40 6.56
N ASN A 102 -2.81 6.19 6.26
CA ASN A 102 -2.42 4.96 6.96
C ASN A 102 -0.90 4.67 6.97
N TYR A 103 -0.14 5.33 6.11
CA TYR A 103 1.32 5.13 5.96
C TYR A 103 2.13 6.37 6.33
N MET A 104 1.50 7.43 6.83
CA MET A 104 2.16 8.70 7.16
C MET A 104 2.39 8.80 8.67
N HIS A 105 3.48 8.19 9.17
CA HIS A 105 3.90 8.32 10.57
C HIS A 105 4.66 9.63 10.77
N ASP A 106 3.97 10.74 10.53
CA ASP A 106 4.44 12.10 10.76
C ASP A 106 3.69 12.69 11.96
N ALA A 107 4.43 13.25 12.90
CA ALA A 107 3.88 13.76 14.15
C ALA A 107 2.86 14.89 13.94
N ASN A 108 3.13 15.80 12.99
CA ASN A 108 2.25 16.93 12.70
C ASN A 108 0.98 16.46 11.99
N VAL A 109 1.12 15.52 11.04
CA VAL A 109 -0.03 14.92 10.35
C VAL A 109 -0.97 14.23 11.33
N VAL A 110 -0.40 13.46 12.26
CA VAL A 110 -1.20 12.78 13.30
C VAL A 110 -1.87 13.78 14.23
N ASP A 111 -1.20 14.84 14.63
CA ASP A 111 -1.79 15.86 15.48
C ASP A 111 -2.97 16.56 14.80
N GLN A 112 -2.84 16.93 13.54
CA GLN A 112 -3.93 17.49 12.74
C GLN A 112 -5.08 16.50 12.58
N LEU A 113 -4.78 15.24 12.30
CA LEU A 113 -5.80 14.19 12.15
C LEU A 113 -6.59 13.97 13.44
N ILE A 114 -5.94 14.01 14.61
CA ILE A 114 -6.58 13.92 15.92
C ILE A 114 -7.49 15.14 16.16
N GLU A 115 -7.03 16.32 15.79
CA GLU A 115 -7.84 17.54 15.92
C GLU A 115 -9.10 17.45 15.07
N GLU A 116 -8.97 17.08 13.80
CA GLU A 116 -10.13 16.91 12.90
C GLU A 116 -11.05 15.77 13.38
N PHE A 117 -10.51 14.64 13.84
CA PHE A 117 -11.27 13.55 14.43
C PHE A 117 -12.16 14.03 15.60
N SER A 118 -11.64 14.95 16.42
CA SER A 118 -12.37 15.49 17.57
C SER A 118 -13.57 16.34 17.15
N LYS A 119 -13.47 17.02 16.02
CA LYS A 119 -14.52 17.91 15.48
C LYS A 119 -15.60 17.17 14.68
N MET A 120 -15.31 15.94 14.23
CA MET A 120 -16.21 15.17 13.37
C MET A 120 -17.53 14.83 14.05
N LYS A 121 -18.63 15.11 13.35
CA LYS A 121 -20.00 14.79 13.78
C LYS A 121 -20.55 13.55 13.06
N ASP A 122 -20.15 13.34 11.81
CA ASP A 122 -20.56 12.16 11.04
C ASP A 122 -19.90 10.90 11.62
N SER A 123 -20.72 9.97 12.13
CA SER A 123 -20.24 8.77 12.80
C SER A 123 -19.53 7.81 11.85
N VAL A 124 -19.95 7.74 10.59
CA VAL A 124 -19.36 6.84 9.57
C VAL A 124 -17.96 7.35 9.19
N VAL A 125 -17.84 8.66 8.93
CA VAL A 125 -16.55 9.29 8.62
C VAL A 125 -15.62 9.15 9.82
N LYS A 126 -16.13 9.44 11.03
CA LYS A 126 -15.38 9.35 12.29
C LYS A 126 -14.85 7.94 12.52
N GLN A 127 -15.67 6.91 12.27
CA GLN A 127 -15.24 5.51 12.38
C GLN A 127 -14.11 5.16 11.41
N ARG A 128 -14.16 5.66 10.17
CA ARG A 128 -13.10 5.46 9.18
C ARG A 128 -11.79 6.11 9.60
N VAL A 129 -11.87 7.34 10.13
CA VAL A 129 -10.69 8.04 10.66
C VAL A 129 -10.15 7.35 11.91
N ALA A 130 -11.03 6.81 12.79
CA ALA A 130 -10.59 5.99 13.92
C ALA A 130 -9.74 4.79 13.46
N LYS A 131 -10.14 4.10 12.40
CA LYS A 131 -9.35 2.99 11.82
C LYS A 131 -7.97 3.45 11.34
N THR A 132 -7.90 4.62 10.72
CA THR A 132 -6.61 5.22 10.34
C THR A 132 -5.75 5.54 11.56
N LEU A 133 -6.33 6.11 12.62
CA LEU A 133 -5.61 6.37 13.88
C LEU A 133 -5.13 5.08 14.54
N ILE A 134 -5.95 4.00 14.55
CA ILE A 134 -5.53 2.69 15.03
C ILE A 134 -4.33 2.19 14.22
N ARG A 135 -4.36 2.35 12.92
CA ARG A 135 -3.24 1.97 12.03
C ARG A 135 -1.98 2.76 12.34
N LEU A 136 -2.10 4.04 12.65
CA LEU A 136 -0.98 4.93 12.99
C LEU A 136 -0.52 4.83 14.45
N ALA A 137 -1.22 4.10 15.32
CA ALA A 137 -0.86 3.97 16.72
C ALA A 137 0.50 3.27 16.92
N ASN A 138 0.88 2.40 16.01
CA ASN A 138 2.18 1.74 16.00
C ASN A 138 2.80 1.84 14.61
N GLN A 139 4.11 1.72 14.55
CA GLN A 139 4.85 1.57 13.30
C GLN A 139 5.54 0.20 13.25
N GLU A 140 5.97 -0.19 12.08
CA GLU A 140 6.74 -1.40 11.89
C GLU A 140 8.15 -1.20 12.43
N LYS A 141 8.69 -2.22 13.12
CA LYS A 141 10.08 -2.20 13.56
C LYS A 141 11.02 -2.07 12.36
N ASP A 142 12.08 -1.30 12.51
CA ASP A 142 13.13 -1.22 11.50
C ASP A 142 13.71 -2.62 11.22
N TYR A 143 14.09 -2.84 9.97
CA TYR A 143 14.71 -4.09 9.57
C TYR A 143 16.06 -4.24 10.26
N ASP A 144 16.22 -5.34 10.99
CA ASP A 144 17.41 -5.64 11.78
C ASP A 144 18.54 -6.34 10.98
N GLY A 145 18.32 -6.63 9.70
CA GLY A 145 19.27 -7.32 8.83
C GLY A 145 19.21 -8.85 8.89
N GLU A 146 18.49 -9.41 9.84
CA GLU A 146 18.44 -10.87 10.10
C GLU A 146 17.05 -11.45 9.90
N THR A 147 16.02 -10.74 10.32
CA THR A 147 14.65 -11.24 10.28
C THR A 147 14.04 -11.09 8.90
N TRP A 148 13.80 -12.19 8.22
CA TRP A 148 13.06 -12.18 6.95
C TRP A 148 11.57 -12.09 7.21
N TRP A 149 10.96 -11.02 6.76
CA TRP A 149 9.51 -10.86 6.76
C TRP A 149 8.94 -11.50 5.50
N SER A 150 8.19 -12.57 5.67
CA SER A 150 7.57 -13.32 4.58
C SER A 150 6.94 -12.38 3.53
N THR A 151 6.99 -12.80 2.26
CA THR A 151 6.26 -12.14 1.18
C THR A 151 4.74 -12.27 1.29
N ARG A 152 4.26 -13.07 2.24
CA ARG A 152 2.84 -13.23 2.53
C ARG A 152 2.43 -12.22 3.58
N PRO A 153 1.24 -11.57 3.42
CA PRO A 153 0.68 -10.74 4.46
C PRO A 153 0.55 -11.53 5.77
N ASP A 154 1.03 -10.95 6.85
CA ASP A 154 0.82 -11.51 8.18
C ASP A 154 -0.58 -11.15 8.66
N THR A 155 -1.30 -12.11 9.24
CA THR A 155 -2.66 -11.93 9.76
C THR A 155 -2.70 -11.46 11.20
N ARG A 156 -1.53 -11.31 11.85
CA ARG A 156 -1.41 -10.93 13.28
C ARG A 156 -1.68 -9.45 13.55
N GLY A 157 -2.02 -8.69 12.55
CA GLY A 157 -2.34 -7.29 12.71
C GLY A 157 -1.79 -6.39 11.61
N PRO A 158 -1.91 -5.06 11.77
CA PRO A 158 -1.54 -4.11 10.73
C PRO A 158 -0.03 -4.09 10.43
N TYR A 159 0.80 -4.53 11.36
CA TYR A 159 2.26 -4.51 11.24
C TYR A 159 2.89 -5.84 11.63
N TYR A 160 3.99 -6.13 10.97
CA TYR A 160 4.91 -7.16 11.37
C TYR A 160 5.86 -6.56 12.44
N TYR A 161 5.86 -7.08 13.67
CA TYR A 161 6.56 -6.48 14.80
C TYR A 161 6.19 -5.01 15.06
N PRO A 162 4.97 -4.74 15.52
CA PRO A 162 4.55 -3.37 15.83
C PRO A 162 5.36 -2.80 16.99
N THR A 163 5.88 -1.59 16.81
CA THR A 163 6.58 -0.83 17.84
C THR A 163 5.89 0.49 18.12
N ALA A 164 5.97 0.93 19.38
CA ALA A 164 5.50 2.23 19.77
C ALA A 164 6.40 3.33 19.18
N TRP A 165 5.81 4.49 18.93
CA TRP A 165 6.50 5.70 18.52
C TRP A 165 5.94 6.91 19.26
N GLU A 166 6.44 8.12 19.00
CA GLU A 166 6.15 9.31 19.80
C GLU A 166 4.64 9.63 19.94
N LYS A 167 3.79 9.25 18.95
CA LYS A 167 2.33 9.52 18.98
C LYS A 167 1.49 8.35 19.49
N THR A 168 2.06 7.19 19.73
CA THR A 168 1.35 5.98 20.20
C THR A 168 0.45 6.28 21.40
N GLU A 169 1.01 6.91 22.43
CA GLU A 169 0.26 7.18 23.67
C GLU A 169 -0.86 8.20 23.45
N LYS A 170 -0.60 9.26 22.67
CA LYS A 170 -1.59 10.29 22.35
C LYS A 170 -2.77 9.69 21.58
N ILE A 171 -2.48 8.91 20.54
CA ILE A 171 -3.51 8.22 19.74
C ILE A 171 -4.33 7.29 20.64
N SER A 172 -3.69 6.48 21.46
CA SER A 172 -4.37 5.54 22.36
C SER A 172 -5.31 6.24 23.33
N LYS A 173 -4.89 7.35 23.93
CA LYS A 173 -5.76 8.15 24.83
C LYS A 173 -6.99 8.69 24.11
N VAL A 174 -6.83 9.20 22.90
CA VAL A 174 -7.93 9.74 22.09
C VAL A 174 -8.92 8.63 21.71
N LEU A 175 -8.43 7.49 21.24
CA LEU A 175 -9.29 6.37 20.87
C LEU A 175 -10.04 5.78 22.05
N VAL A 176 -9.38 5.59 23.20
CA VAL A 176 -10.01 5.11 24.45
C VAL A 176 -11.09 6.11 24.93
N SER A 177 -10.80 7.40 24.86
CA SER A 177 -11.79 8.43 25.21
C SER A 177 -13.00 8.40 24.27
N ALA A 178 -12.75 8.28 22.96
CA ALA A 178 -13.82 8.18 21.96
C ALA A 178 -14.66 6.90 22.14
N ALA A 179 -14.05 5.78 22.46
CA ALA A 179 -14.77 4.52 22.74
C ALA A 179 -15.62 4.59 24.00
N LYS A 180 -15.18 5.30 25.04
CA LYS A 180 -15.93 5.45 26.29
C LYS A 180 -17.12 6.41 26.14
N ASN A 181 -16.92 7.52 25.43
CA ASN A 181 -17.87 8.64 25.37
C ASN A 181 -18.60 8.73 24.02
N GLY A 182 -18.24 7.90 23.06
CA GLY A 182 -18.77 7.90 21.70
C GLY A 182 -19.97 6.99 21.50
N SER A 183 -20.47 6.99 20.26
CA SER A 183 -21.54 6.10 19.83
C SER A 183 -21.11 4.62 19.87
N ALA A 184 -22.12 3.72 19.85
CA ALA A 184 -21.86 2.28 19.86
C ALA A 184 -20.91 1.83 18.72
N GLU A 185 -21.02 2.48 17.55
CA GLU A 185 -20.19 2.16 16.37
C GLU A 185 -18.68 2.37 16.63
N LEU A 186 -18.30 3.33 17.46
CA LEU A 186 -16.90 3.58 17.80
C LEU A 186 -16.30 2.56 18.78
N ARG A 187 -17.14 1.74 19.43
CA ARG A 187 -16.68 0.71 20.37
C ARG A 187 -16.24 -0.58 19.68
N TYR A 188 -16.61 -0.74 18.40
CA TYR A 188 -16.35 -1.94 17.60
C TYR A 188 -15.40 -1.68 16.42
N VAL A 189 -14.57 -0.66 16.51
CA VAL A 189 -13.56 -0.31 15.46
C VAL A 189 -12.25 -1.09 15.59
#